data_e24fcec48ce972e30ce33d95ee581f36
#
_entry.id   e24fcec48ce972e30ce33d95ee581f36
#
_cell.length_a   1.000
_cell.length_b   1.000
_cell.length_c   1.000
_cell.angle_alpha   90.00
_cell.angle_beta   90.00
_cell.angle_gamma   90.00
#
_symmetry.space_group_name_H-M   'P 1'
#
loop_
_entity.id
_entity.type
_entity.pdbx_description
1 polymer ?
#
loop_
_entity_poly.entity_id
_entity_poly.type
_entity_poly.pdbx_seq_one_letter_code
_entity_poly.pdbx_strand_id
1 'polypeptide(L)'
;MSAPGPAAAGHGGGPVEFCGLRLAHRVINGSGTFDAIAARRAFGGALERDFPFAAYVSKTITLQPRAGNPPPRLWEAAGGLINSIGLPNKGLDGYLAEDLPQLGAFHARVPGEPGEPLRVPLITNVMGATADELSALVDACERRVEIAAIELNVSCPNVKTGLDIGADPALLEHVVAACRTRTRKPLIVKLTPNTADVAACALAAEAGGADAVSLINTLRALALEPPRGSGRGGGTDGRGERRRWLGGGTGGLSGPAIRVVALAQVAAVAARVQIPVIGMGGVQSAAHAQELLDVGATLVAVGTESFRDPTAAARVAEGLQA
;
A
#
# COMPACT_ATOMS: atom_id res chain seq x y z
N MET A 1 -14.36 -33.82 7.10
CA MET A 1 -12.89 -33.79 7.14
C MET A 1 -12.52 -32.36 6.86
N SER A 2 -12.11 -31.59 7.89
CA SER A 2 -11.68 -30.20 7.75
C SER A 2 -10.33 -30.19 7.03
N ALA A 3 -10.22 -29.42 5.95
CA ALA A 3 -8.95 -29.16 5.30
C ALA A 3 -7.99 -28.51 6.30
N PRO A 4 -6.69 -28.81 6.26
CA PRO A 4 -5.72 -28.13 7.12
C PRO A 4 -5.72 -26.64 6.76
N GLY A 5 -5.99 -25.81 7.74
CA GLY A 5 -5.82 -24.36 7.61
C GLY A 5 -4.36 -24.02 7.26
N PRO A 6 -4.10 -22.80 6.74
CA PRO A 6 -2.75 -22.37 6.39
C PRO A 6 -1.84 -22.57 7.59
N ALA A 7 -0.67 -23.15 7.34
CA ALA A 7 0.34 -23.42 8.37
C ALA A 7 0.59 -22.12 9.14
N ALA A 8 0.46 -22.19 10.46
CA ALA A 8 0.76 -21.07 11.34
C ALA A 8 2.16 -20.53 10.99
N ALA A 9 2.19 -19.30 10.47
CA ALA A 9 3.44 -18.64 10.14
C ALA A 9 4.25 -18.53 11.45
N GLY A 10 5.43 -19.13 11.48
CA GLY A 10 6.27 -19.15 12.67
C GLY A 10 6.43 -17.75 13.24
N HIS A 11 6.23 -17.63 14.56
CA HIS A 11 6.46 -16.44 15.35
C HIS A 11 7.97 -16.18 15.45
N GLY A 12 8.56 -15.53 14.44
CA GLY A 12 9.97 -15.19 14.44
C GLY A 12 10.24 -14.00 13.55
N GLY A 13 10.96 -13.02 14.06
CA GLY A 13 11.33 -11.80 13.34
C GLY A 13 12.41 -11.97 12.28
N GLY A 14 12.79 -13.19 11.91
CA GLY A 14 13.82 -13.50 10.90
C GLY A 14 13.32 -13.35 9.45
N PRO A 15 14.18 -13.76 8.49
CA PRO A 15 13.84 -13.74 7.06
C PRO A 15 12.56 -14.53 6.77
N VAL A 16 11.76 -14.00 5.83
CA VAL A 16 10.48 -14.60 5.44
C VAL A 16 10.42 -14.79 3.92
N GLU A 17 9.87 -15.93 3.49
CA GLU A 17 9.53 -16.15 2.09
C GLU A 17 8.14 -15.60 1.80
N PHE A 18 8.02 -14.79 0.73
CA PHE A 18 6.77 -14.21 0.29
C PHE A 18 6.68 -14.26 -1.23
N CYS A 19 5.77 -15.06 -1.77
CA CYS A 19 5.57 -15.24 -3.22
C CYS A 19 6.89 -15.51 -3.98
N GLY A 20 7.78 -16.33 -3.42
CA GLY A 20 9.10 -16.62 -4.00
C GLY A 20 10.16 -15.52 -3.78
N LEU A 21 9.86 -14.48 -3.03
CA LEU A 21 10.80 -13.43 -2.65
C LEU A 21 11.30 -13.67 -1.22
N ARG A 22 12.62 -13.67 -1.04
CA ARG A 22 13.24 -13.73 0.28
C ARG A 22 13.39 -12.32 0.85
N LEU A 23 12.72 -12.06 1.97
CA LEU A 23 12.69 -10.77 2.64
C LEU A 23 13.46 -10.83 3.97
N ALA A 24 14.13 -9.73 4.34
CA ALA A 24 14.91 -9.65 5.58
C ALA A 24 14.04 -9.73 6.84
N HIS A 25 12.79 -9.27 6.75
CA HIS A 25 11.81 -9.26 7.83
C HIS A 25 10.39 -9.04 7.26
N ARG A 26 9.36 -9.01 8.13
CA ARG A 26 7.95 -8.94 7.71
C ARG A 26 7.43 -7.52 7.46
N VAL A 27 8.25 -6.47 7.57
CA VAL A 27 7.79 -5.08 7.49
C VAL A 27 8.15 -4.46 6.14
N ILE A 28 7.14 -3.93 5.44
CA ILE A 28 7.27 -3.22 4.17
C ILE A 28 6.62 -1.83 4.26
N ASN A 29 6.74 -0.99 3.23
CA ASN A 29 6.00 0.28 3.17
C ASN A 29 4.65 0.14 2.46
N GLY A 30 3.67 0.97 2.83
CA GLY A 30 2.51 1.22 1.97
C GLY A 30 2.90 2.08 0.76
N SER A 31 2.35 1.79 -0.43
CA SER A 31 2.61 2.59 -1.64
C SER A 31 2.41 4.09 -1.40
N GLY A 32 3.39 4.90 -1.79
CA GLY A 32 3.34 6.35 -1.72
C GLY A 32 3.48 6.96 -0.32
N THR A 33 3.89 6.18 0.70
CA THR A 33 4.08 6.67 2.08
C THR A 33 5.54 6.87 2.46
N PHE A 34 6.46 6.49 1.59
CA PHE A 34 7.90 6.73 1.72
C PHE A 34 8.49 7.03 0.34
N ASP A 35 9.15 8.19 0.20
CA ASP A 35 9.86 8.57 -1.02
C ASP A 35 11.32 8.14 -0.91
N ALA A 36 11.62 6.95 -1.42
CA ALA A 36 12.97 6.38 -1.37
C ALA A 36 14.01 7.21 -2.15
N ILE A 37 13.61 7.89 -3.24
CA ILE A 37 14.49 8.73 -4.04
C ILE A 37 14.86 10.00 -3.26
N ALA A 38 13.88 10.67 -2.65
CA ALA A 38 14.13 11.84 -1.82
C ALA A 38 14.91 11.48 -0.55
N ALA A 39 14.57 10.37 0.10
CA ALA A 39 15.29 9.87 1.27
C ALA A 39 16.75 9.52 0.94
N ARG A 40 17.03 8.90 -0.21
CA ARG A 40 18.39 8.63 -0.68
C ARG A 40 19.20 9.91 -0.87
N ARG A 41 18.58 10.96 -1.41
CA ARG A 41 19.25 12.27 -1.55
C ARG A 41 19.61 12.89 -0.20
N ALA A 42 18.76 12.67 0.80
CA ALA A 42 18.95 13.22 2.16
C ALA A 42 19.96 12.41 2.99
N PHE A 43 19.90 11.06 2.94
CA PHE A 43 20.63 10.16 3.83
C PHE A 43 21.79 9.42 3.14
N GLY A 44 21.89 9.49 1.81
CA GLY A 44 22.99 8.91 1.05
C GLY A 44 23.14 7.40 1.22
N GLY A 45 24.40 6.93 1.20
CA GLY A 45 24.73 5.51 1.26
C GLY A 45 24.36 4.80 2.58
N ALA A 46 24.03 5.54 3.65
CA ALA A 46 23.52 4.92 4.86
C ALA A 46 22.17 4.26 4.62
N LEU A 47 21.26 4.97 3.92
CA LEU A 47 19.94 4.42 3.56
C LEU A 47 20.05 3.21 2.62
N GLU A 48 21.07 3.19 1.74
CA GLU A 48 21.25 2.07 0.79
C GLU A 48 21.60 0.76 1.50
N ARG A 49 22.35 0.84 2.62
CA ARG A 49 22.79 -0.33 3.40
C ARG A 49 21.81 -0.75 4.49
N ASP A 50 21.07 0.22 5.02
CA ASP A 50 20.14 0.03 6.15
C ASP A 50 18.75 0.54 5.77
N PHE A 51 18.18 -0.02 4.69
CA PHE A 51 16.84 0.35 4.25
C PHE A 51 15.79 -0.15 5.25
N PRO A 52 14.86 0.69 5.70
CA PRO A 52 13.96 0.35 6.80
C PRO A 52 12.86 -0.67 6.45
N PHE A 53 12.76 -1.07 5.18
CA PHE A 53 11.73 -1.99 4.70
C PHE A 53 12.36 -3.21 4.03
N ALA A 54 11.79 -4.38 4.26
CA ALA A 54 12.25 -5.63 3.66
C ALA A 54 11.86 -5.80 2.18
N ALA A 55 10.83 -5.10 1.72
CA ALA A 55 10.50 -4.87 0.32
C ALA A 55 10.01 -3.43 0.17
N TYR A 56 10.24 -2.83 -1.01
CA TYR A 56 9.83 -1.47 -1.29
C TYR A 56 8.70 -1.42 -2.31
N VAL A 57 7.54 -0.89 -1.88
CA VAL A 57 6.39 -0.63 -2.76
C VAL A 57 6.49 0.79 -3.30
N SER A 58 6.66 0.93 -4.62
CA SER A 58 6.80 2.23 -5.27
C SER A 58 5.55 3.09 -5.13
N LYS A 59 5.71 4.39 -5.38
CA LYS A 59 4.55 5.24 -5.63
C LYS A 59 3.74 4.69 -6.81
N THR A 60 2.41 4.76 -6.71
CA THR A 60 1.51 4.33 -7.78
C THR A 60 1.81 5.08 -9.07
N ILE A 61 1.99 4.33 -10.16
CA ILE A 61 2.13 4.87 -11.51
C ILE A 61 0.88 4.59 -12.34
N THR A 62 0.63 5.43 -13.31
CA THR A 62 -0.45 5.30 -14.31
C THR A 62 0.15 5.31 -15.71
N LEU A 63 -0.62 4.87 -16.71
CA LEU A 63 -0.14 4.85 -18.10
C LEU A 63 0.29 6.24 -18.56
N GLN A 64 -0.57 7.24 -18.30
CA GLN A 64 -0.30 8.65 -18.59
C GLN A 64 0.13 9.41 -17.33
N PRO A 65 0.92 10.49 -17.44
CA PRO A 65 1.25 11.36 -16.32
C PRO A 65 0.01 11.97 -15.66
N ARG A 66 0.08 12.19 -14.33
CA ARG A 66 -1.00 12.83 -13.56
C ARG A 66 -0.44 13.96 -12.69
N ALA A 67 -1.12 15.11 -12.72
CA ALA A 67 -0.77 16.25 -11.85
C ALA A 67 -1.24 16.04 -10.39
N GLY A 68 -2.18 15.11 -10.15
CA GLY A 68 -2.87 14.97 -8.88
C GLY A 68 -3.98 16.00 -8.69
N ASN A 69 -4.60 15.98 -7.51
CA ASN A 69 -5.66 16.92 -7.16
C ASN A 69 -5.08 18.32 -6.85
N PRO A 70 -5.86 19.40 -6.98
CA PRO A 70 -5.45 20.73 -6.52
C PRO A 70 -5.25 20.74 -5.00
N PRO A 71 -4.35 21.59 -4.45
CA PRO A 71 -4.22 21.79 -3.00
C PRO A 71 -5.44 22.52 -2.40
N PRO A 72 -5.68 22.38 -1.08
CA PRO A 72 -4.97 21.54 -0.11
C PRO A 72 -5.22 20.04 -0.32
N ARG A 73 -4.17 19.23 -0.08
CA ARG A 73 -4.22 17.78 -0.32
C ARG A 73 -4.22 16.94 0.95
N LEU A 74 -4.01 17.56 2.10
CA LEU A 74 -3.90 16.91 3.40
C LEU A 74 -4.71 17.66 4.44
N TRP A 75 -5.26 16.89 5.38
CA TRP A 75 -5.92 17.38 6.59
C TRP A 75 -5.54 16.48 7.76
N GLU A 76 -5.04 17.10 8.83
CA GLU A 76 -4.81 16.38 10.08
C GLU A 76 -6.13 16.19 10.81
N ALA A 77 -6.51 14.94 11.05
CA ALA A 77 -7.70 14.56 11.80
C ALA A 77 -7.31 13.98 13.17
N ALA A 78 -8.24 13.96 14.10
CA ALA A 78 -8.04 13.25 15.35
C ALA A 78 -7.71 11.77 15.07
N GLY A 79 -6.48 11.36 15.41
CA GLY A 79 -5.99 10.00 15.23
C GLY A 79 -5.55 9.64 13.80
N GLY A 80 -5.28 10.62 12.91
CA GLY A 80 -4.76 10.29 11.59
C GLY A 80 -4.71 11.44 10.59
N LEU A 81 -4.61 11.08 9.31
CA LEU A 81 -4.56 12.01 8.19
C LEU A 81 -5.68 11.70 7.20
N ILE A 82 -6.33 12.74 6.68
CA ILE A 82 -7.16 12.63 5.49
C ILE A 82 -6.36 13.17 4.31
N ASN A 83 -6.12 12.34 3.30
CA ASN A 83 -5.40 12.74 2.10
C ASN A 83 -6.30 12.76 0.87
N SER A 84 -6.03 13.68 -0.05
CA SER A 84 -6.64 13.79 -1.37
C SER A 84 -5.54 14.11 -2.39
N ILE A 85 -4.58 13.21 -2.50
CA ILE A 85 -3.37 13.44 -3.31
C ILE A 85 -3.67 13.37 -4.81
N GLY A 86 -4.53 12.43 -5.26
CA GLY A 86 -4.91 12.27 -6.68
C GLY A 86 -3.84 11.64 -7.55
N LEU A 87 -2.90 10.88 -6.94
CA LEU A 87 -1.85 10.10 -7.62
C LEU A 87 -0.96 10.91 -8.59
N PRO A 88 -0.33 12.02 -8.19
CA PRO A 88 0.64 12.70 -9.04
C PRO A 88 1.80 11.74 -9.36
N ASN A 89 2.07 11.55 -10.65
CA ASN A 89 3.16 10.68 -11.13
C ASN A 89 3.53 11.06 -12.56
N LYS A 90 4.70 10.60 -13.03
CA LYS A 90 5.25 10.91 -14.34
C LYS A 90 4.71 10.04 -15.48
N GLY A 91 3.76 9.16 -15.20
CA GLY A 91 3.33 8.13 -16.13
C GLY A 91 4.32 6.99 -16.26
N LEU A 92 3.98 6.00 -17.09
CA LEU A 92 4.82 4.82 -17.30
C LEU A 92 6.21 5.20 -17.84
N ASP A 93 6.26 6.01 -18.89
CA ASP A 93 7.53 6.36 -19.56
C ASP A 93 8.46 7.12 -18.62
N GLY A 94 7.93 8.12 -17.88
CA GLY A 94 8.72 8.86 -16.90
C GLY A 94 9.20 7.99 -15.74
N TYR A 95 8.37 7.06 -15.26
CA TYR A 95 8.78 6.09 -14.24
C TYR A 95 9.93 5.20 -14.72
N LEU A 96 9.80 4.61 -15.92
CA LEU A 96 10.82 3.71 -16.47
C LEU A 96 12.14 4.42 -16.78
N ALA A 97 12.08 5.67 -17.23
CA ALA A 97 13.28 6.44 -17.62
C ALA A 97 13.97 7.11 -16.44
N GLU A 98 13.22 7.62 -15.46
CA GLU A 98 13.77 8.51 -14.43
C GLU A 98 13.75 7.90 -13.02
N ASP A 99 12.64 7.26 -12.61
CA ASP A 99 12.46 6.80 -11.24
C ASP A 99 13.02 5.39 -11.02
N LEU A 100 12.69 4.44 -11.91
CA LEU A 100 13.09 3.04 -11.79
C LEU A 100 14.61 2.84 -11.66
N PRO A 101 15.47 3.52 -12.43
CA PRO A 101 16.93 3.40 -12.28
C PRO A 101 17.45 3.82 -10.90
N GLN A 102 16.70 4.66 -10.18
CA GLN A 102 17.07 5.15 -8.86
C GLN A 102 16.58 4.27 -7.71
N LEU A 103 15.67 3.29 -7.98
CA LEU A 103 15.01 2.47 -6.96
C LEU A 103 15.67 1.09 -6.74
N GLY A 104 16.69 0.73 -7.53
CA GLY A 104 17.17 -0.65 -7.63
C GLY A 104 18.28 -1.10 -6.68
N ALA A 105 18.74 -0.27 -5.72
CA ALA A 105 19.98 -0.54 -4.99
C ALA A 105 19.87 -0.49 -3.46
N PHE A 106 18.74 -0.89 -2.88
CA PHE A 106 18.55 -0.90 -1.45
C PHE A 106 18.80 -2.28 -0.84
N HIS A 107 19.35 -2.31 0.39
CA HIS A 107 19.59 -3.51 1.18
C HIS A 107 19.02 -3.32 2.58
N ALA A 108 18.36 -4.33 3.12
CA ALA A 108 17.81 -4.35 4.47
C ALA A 108 18.56 -5.37 5.33
N ARG A 109 18.88 -5.00 6.56
CA ARG A 109 19.47 -5.92 7.53
C ARG A 109 18.40 -6.89 8.03
N VAL A 110 18.83 -8.11 8.29
CA VAL A 110 18.05 -9.06 9.07
C VAL A 110 18.21 -8.66 10.54
N PRO A 111 17.13 -8.22 11.21
CA PRO A 111 17.25 -7.79 12.58
C PRO A 111 17.79 -8.93 13.48
N GLY A 112 18.69 -8.63 14.42
CA GLY A 112 19.28 -9.61 15.32
C GLY A 112 20.36 -10.52 14.74
N GLU A 113 20.57 -10.53 13.41
CA GLU A 113 21.58 -11.36 12.75
C GLU A 113 22.78 -10.53 12.25
N PRO A 114 24.03 -10.87 12.66
CA PRO A 114 25.23 -10.25 12.12
C PRO A 114 25.58 -10.89 10.76
N GLY A 115 24.93 -10.47 9.71
CA GLY A 115 25.15 -11.00 8.36
C GLY A 115 25.15 -9.91 7.29
N GLU A 116 25.38 -10.32 6.04
CA GLU A 116 25.25 -9.41 4.90
C GLU A 116 23.77 -9.02 4.71
N PRO A 117 23.50 -7.72 4.50
CA PRO A 117 22.13 -7.27 4.28
C PRO A 117 21.53 -7.91 3.02
N LEU A 118 20.25 -8.21 3.06
CA LEU A 118 19.53 -8.76 1.90
C LEU A 118 19.12 -7.63 0.94
N ARG A 119 19.22 -7.91 -0.36
CA ARG A 119 18.69 -6.98 -1.37
C ARG A 119 17.20 -6.80 -1.18
N VAL A 120 16.74 -5.55 -1.17
CA VAL A 120 15.32 -5.19 -1.05
C VAL A 120 14.62 -5.39 -2.39
N PRO A 121 13.64 -6.29 -2.52
CA PRO A 121 12.84 -6.43 -3.72
C PRO A 121 12.00 -5.17 -3.97
N LEU A 122 11.94 -4.73 -5.25
CA LEU A 122 11.07 -3.64 -5.67
C LEU A 122 9.71 -4.19 -6.13
N ILE A 123 8.65 -3.73 -5.50
CA ILE A 123 7.26 -3.97 -5.88
C ILE A 123 6.74 -2.71 -6.56
N THR A 124 6.44 -2.78 -7.87
CA THR A 124 5.89 -1.62 -8.58
C THR A 124 4.37 -1.58 -8.44
N ASN A 125 3.87 -0.50 -7.84
CA ASN A 125 2.43 -0.27 -7.69
C ASN A 125 1.89 0.43 -8.94
N VAL A 126 0.87 -0.16 -9.57
CA VAL A 126 0.27 0.33 -10.81
C VAL A 126 -1.24 0.54 -10.66
N MET A 127 -1.78 1.52 -11.39
CA MET A 127 -3.21 1.81 -11.40
C MET A 127 -3.65 2.21 -12.82
N GLY A 128 -4.73 1.61 -13.28
CA GLY A 128 -5.43 1.93 -14.52
C GLY A 128 -6.92 2.10 -14.28
N ALA A 129 -7.58 2.79 -15.21
CA ALA A 129 -9.02 2.99 -15.21
C ALA A 129 -9.77 1.81 -15.86
N THR A 130 -9.07 1.00 -16.66
CA THR A 130 -9.61 -0.15 -17.39
C THR A 130 -8.69 -1.35 -17.27
N ALA A 131 -9.19 -2.54 -17.60
CA ALA A 131 -8.40 -3.76 -17.67
C ALA A 131 -7.26 -3.64 -18.69
N ASP A 132 -7.48 -2.94 -19.81
CA ASP A 132 -6.47 -2.75 -20.85
C ASP A 132 -5.31 -1.86 -20.38
N GLU A 133 -5.61 -0.76 -19.68
CA GLU A 133 -4.58 0.11 -19.09
C GLU A 133 -3.74 -0.65 -18.05
N LEU A 134 -4.39 -1.41 -17.16
CA LEU A 134 -3.69 -2.24 -16.16
C LEU A 134 -2.86 -3.33 -16.83
N SER A 135 -3.40 -4.01 -17.84
CA SER A 135 -2.67 -5.03 -18.59
C SER A 135 -1.44 -4.47 -19.31
N ALA A 136 -1.53 -3.26 -19.88
CA ALA A 136 -0.41 -2.58 -20.52
C ALA A 136 0.69 -2.21 -19.50
N LEU A 137 0.30 -1.71 -18.32
CA LEU A 137 1.25 -1.41 -17.23
C LEU A 137 1.95 -2.65 -16.71
N VAL A 138 1.19 -3.75 -16.51
CA VAL A 138 1.72 -5.05 -16.06
C VAL A 138 2.71 -5.61 -17.06
N ASP A 139 2.36 -5.60 -18.35
CA ASP A 139 3.22 -6.07 -19.44
C ASP A 139 4.53 -5.26 -19.53
N ALA A 140 4.48 -3.94 -19.33
CA ALA A 140 5.67 -3.10 -19.27
C ALA A 140 6.55 -3.43 -18.04
N CYS A 141 5.94 -3.68 -16.88
CA CYS A 141 6.65 -4.07 -15.66
C CYS A 141 7.26 -5.48 -15.77
N GLU A 142 6.59 -6.42 -16.46
CA GLU A 142 7.11 -7.78 -16.67
C GLU A 142 8.49 -7.77 -17.33
N ARG A 143 8.70 -6.89 -18.31
CA ARG A 143 9.96 -6.76 -19.07
C ARG A 143 11.13 -6.16 -18.29
N ARG A 144 10.93 -5.73 -17.05
CA ARG A 144 11.94 -5.03 -16.23
C ARG A 144 12.47 -5.93 -15.13
N VAL A 145 13.75 -6.31 -15.23
CA VAL A 145 14.41 -7.18 -14.26
C VAL A 145 14.54 -6.57 -12.87
N GLU A 146 14.53 -5.23 -12.79
CA GLU A 146 14.58 -4.46 -11.53
C GLU A 146 13.32 -4.62 -10.70
N ILE A 147 12.18 -4.95 -11.35
CA ILE A 147 10.88 -5.10 -10.70
C ILE A 147 10.70 -6.56 -10.30
N ALA A 148 10.60 -6.81 -9.00
CA ALA A 148 10.46 -8.15 -8.43
C ALA A 148 9.00 -8.63 -8.36
N ALA A 149 8.05 -7.70 -8.13
CA ALA A 149 6.61 -7.98 -8.06
C ALA A 149 5.78 -6.77 -8.52
N ILE A 150 4.49 -6.96 -8.77
CA ILE A 150 3.58 -5.92 -9.22
C ILE A 150 2.39 -5.85 -8.25
N GLU A 151 2.06 -4.66 -7.77
CA GLU A 151 0.86 -4.41 -6.96
C GLU A 151 -0.19 -3.64 -7.77
N LEU A 152 -1.33 -4.26 -8.02
CA LEU A 152 -2.49 -3.64 -8.67
C LEU A 152 -3.26 -2.79 -7.65
N ASN A 153 -3.28 -1.49 -7.82
CA ASN A 153 -4.06 -0.57 -7.00
C ASN A 153 -5.47 -0.41 -7.57
N VAL A 154 -6.37 -1.27 -7.17
CA VAL A 154 -7.79 -1.25 -7.57
C VAL A 154 -8.68 -0.50 -6.57
N SER A 155 -8.08 0.13 -5.56
CA SER A 155 -8.76 0.63 -4.36
C SER A 155 -8.57 2.13 -4.10
N CYS A 156 -8.15 2.92 -5.08
CA CYS A 156 -7.91 4.35 -4.86
C CYS A 156 -9.22 5.14 -4.74
N PRO A 157 -9.61 5.62 -3.55
CA PRO A 157 -10.88 6.33 -3.36
C PRO A 157 -10.91 7.74 -3.99
N ASN A 158 -9.74 8.23 -4.45
CA ASN A 158 -9.61 9.55 -5.09
C ASN A 158 -9.74 9.48 -6.62
N VAL A 159 -9.95 8.29 -7.19
CA VAL A 159 -10.11 8.07 -8.62
C VAL A 159 -11.41 7.29 -8.85
N LYS A 160 -12.38 7.91 -9.49
CA LYS A 160 -13.75 7.38 -9.64
C LYS A 160 -13.81 5.94 -10.14
N THR A 161 -13.01 5.63 -11.15
CA THR A 161 -12.99 4.29 -11.77
C THR A 161 -12.26 3.24 -10.93
N GLY A 162 -11.21 3.61 -10.19
CA GLY A 162 -10.46 2.68 -9.35
C GLY A 162 -11.31 2.09 -8.21
N LEU A 163 -12.23 2.89 -7.66
CA LEU A 163 -13.13 2.40 -6.60
C LEU A 163 -14.14 1.39 -7.14
N ASP A 164 -14.63 1.60 -8.34
CA ASP A 164 -15.62 0.71 -8.96
C ASP A 164 -15.04 -0.69 -9.21
N ILE A 165 -13.79 -0.78 -9.69
CA ILE A 165 -13.10 -2.08 -9.87
C ILE A 165 -12.93 -2.80 -8.52
N GLY A 166 -12.44 -2.10 -7.50
CA GLY A 166 -12.13 -2.69 -6.20
C GLY A 166 -13.34 -3.06 -5.33
N ALA A 167 -14.53 -2.62 -5.71
CA ALA A 167 -15.77 -2.87 -4.95
C ALA A 167 -16.67 -3.92 -5.59
N ASP A 168 -16.42 -4.32 -6.83
CA ASP A 168 -17.19 -5.33 -7.57
C ASP A 168 -16.34 -6.61 -7.75
N PRO A 169 -16.65 -7.72 -7.05
CA PRO A 169 -15.87 -8.95 -7.14
C PRO A 169 -15.78 -9.51 -8.57
N ALA A 170 -16.86 -9.49 -9.36
CA ALA A 170 -16.85 -10.07 -10.70
C ALA A 170 -15.98 -9.25 -11.67
N LEU A 171 -16.06 -7.94 -11.59
CA LEU A 171 -15.19 -7.05 -12.37
C LEU A 171 -13.73 -7.19 -11.92
N LEU A 172 -13.47 -7.31 -10.61
CA LEU A 172 -12.14 -7.48 -10.06
C LEU A 172 -11.49 -8.77 -10.54
N GLU A 173 -12.19 -9.90 -10.48
CA GLU A 173 -11.71 -11.20 -10.99
C GLU A 173 -11.32 -11.09 -12.47
N HIS A 174 -12.20 -10.53 -13.31
CA HIS A 174 -11.93 -10.33 -14.74
C HIS A 174 -10.67 -9.48 -14.99
N VAL A 175 -10.52 -8.38 -14.27
CA VAL A 175 -9.36 -7.47 -14.40
C VAL A 175 -8.07 -8.17 -13.96
N VAL A 176 -8.10 -8.89 -12.83
CA VAL A 176 -6.92 -9.62 -12.34
C VAL A 176 -6.53 -10.74 -13.30
N ALA A 177 -7.50 -11.50 -13.82
CA ALA A 177 -7.25 -12.54 -14.81
C ALA A 177 -6.62 -11.99 -16.10
N ALA A 178 -7.09 -10.86 -16.59
CA ALA A 178 -6.49 -10.18 -17.74
C ALA A 178 -5.03 -9.77 -17.47
N CYS A 179 -4.74 -9.20 -16.29
CA CYS A 179 -3.39 -8.84 -15.86
C CYS A 179 -2.49 -10.08 -15.69
N ARG A 180 -3.02 -11.17 -15.12
CA ARG A 180 -2.27 -12.41 -14.90
C ARG A 180 -1.71 -12.99 -16.20
N THR A 181 -2.41 -12.88 -17.31
CA THR A 181 -1.92 -13.35 -18.62
C THR A 181 -0.69 -12.60 -19.13
N ARG A 182 -0.38 -11.43 -18.56
CA ARG A 182 0.70 -10.51 -18.98
C ARG A 182 1.98 -10.63 -18.17
N THR A 183 1.97 -11.35 -17.04
CA THR A 183 3.14 -11.44 -16.17
C THR A 183 3.28 -12.82 -15.55
N ARG A 184 4.52 -13.21 -15.24
CA ARG A 184 4.86 -14.35 -14.37
C ARG A 184 5.37 -13.90 -13.02
N LYS A 185 5.60 -12.61 -12.83
CA LYS A 185 6.01 -12.03 -11.54
C LYS A 185 4.87 -12.16 -10.53
N PRO A 186 5.18 -12.17 -9.24
CA PRO A 186 4.16 -12.09 -8.20
C PRO A 186 3.23 -10.91 -8.43
N LEU A 187 1.91 -11.19 -8.46
CA LEU A 187 0.85 -10.22 -8.69
C LEU A 187 0.06 -10.04 -7.40
N ILE A 188 0.18 -8.85 -6.81
CA ILE A 188 -0.46 -8.48 -5.55
C ILE A 188 -1.65 -7.59 -5.87
N VAL A 189 -2.80 -7.79 -5.21
CA VAL A 189 -3.98 -6.94 -5.40
C VAL A 189 -4.26 -6.13 -4.14
N LYS A 190 -4.19 -4.80 -4.25
CA LYS A 190 -4.44 -3.88 -3.14
C LYS A 190 -5.92 -3.52 -3.04
N LEU A 191 -6.58 -4.10 -2.04
CA LEU A 191 -8.02 -4.00 -1.82
C LEU A 191 -8.43 -2.71 -1.11
N THR A 192 -9.65 -2.24 -1.40
CA THR A 192 -10.27 -1.10 -0.73
C THR A 192 -11.05 -1.55 0.51
N PRO A 193 -11.02 -0.80 1.62
CA PRO A 193 -11.93 -1.04 2.74
C PRO A 193 -13.35 -0.53 2.49
N ASN A 194 -13.59 0.20 1.39
CA ASN A 194 -14.86 0.88 1.10
C ASN A 194 -15.78 -0.01 0.26
N THR A 195 -15.94 -1.25 0.65
CA THR A 195 -16.85 -2.25 0.06
C THR A 195 -17.68 -2.92 1.14
N ALA A 196 -18.79 -3.52 0.75
CA ALA A 196 -19.66 -4.26 1.67
C ALA A 196 -19.03 -5.59 2.12
N ASP A 197 -18.25 -6.25 1.25
CA ASP A 197 -17.59 -7.55 1.52
C ASP A 197 -16.18 -7.57 0.92
N VAL A 198 -15.20 -7.23 1.74
CA VAL A 198 -13.79 -7.26 1.34
C VAL A 198 -13.27 -8.69 1.11
N ALA A 199 -13.85 -9.67 1.82
CA ALA A 199 -13.44 -11.06 1.66
C ALA A 199 -13.92 -11.66 0.33
N ALA A 200 -15.10 -11.25 -0.17
CA ALA A 200 -15.54 -11.58 -1.52
C ALA A 200 -14.61 -10.98 -2.59
N CYS A 201 -14.16 -9.73 -2.41
CA CYS A 201 -13.18 -9.11 -3.30
C CYS A 201 -11.82 -9.84 -3.25
N ALA A 202 -11.38 -10.30 -2.07
CA ALA A 202 -10.14 -11.06 -1.94
C ALA A 202 -10.21 -12.42 -2.65
N LEU A 203 -11.32 -13.15 -2.50
CA LEU A 203 -11.57 -14.40 -3.21
C LEU A 203 -11.60 -14.20 -4.74
N ALA A 204 -12.22 -13.12 -5.20
CA ALA A 204 -12.23 -12.76 -6.62
C ALA A 204 -10.82 -12.45 -7.15
N ALA A 205 -10.00 -11.75 -6.38
CA ALA A 205 -8.60 -11.52 -6.73
C ALA A 205 -7.81 -12.83 -6.82
N GLU A 206 -7.99 -13.75 -5.86
CA GLU A 206 -7.37 -15.09 -5.87
C GLU A 206 -7.84 -15.91 -7.07
N ALA A 207 -9.15 -15.94 -7.35
CA ALA A 207 -9.71 -16.64 -8.51
C ALA A 207 -9.17 -16.08 -9.85
N GLY A 208 -8.95 -14.77 -9.92
CA GLY A 208 -8.31 -14.11 -11.05
C GLY A 208 -6.81 -14.38 -11.18
N GLY A 209 -6.20 -15.09 -10.24
CA GLY A 209 -4.79 -15.50 -10.29
C GLY A 209 -3.82 -14.54 -9.59
N ALA A 210 -4.29 -13.76 -8.61
CA ALA A 210 -3.39 -13.04 -7.72
C ALA A 210 -2.56 -13.99 -6.86
N ASP A 211 -1.30 -13.66 -6.63
CA ASP A 211 -0.40 -14.42 -5.75
C ASP A 211 -0.48 -13.95 -4.29
N ALA A 212 -0.99 -12.73 -4.06
CA ALA A 212 -1.23 -12.16 -2.74
C ALA A 212 -2.26 -11.03 -2.80
N VAL A 213 -2.82 -10.68 -1.64
CA VAL A 213 -3.63 -9.47 -1.48
C VAL A 213 -3.02 -8.55 -0.42
N SER A 214 -3.20 -7.23 -0.58
CA SER A 214 -2.84 -6.24 0.42
C SER A 214 -4.05 -5.42 0.84
N LEU A 215 -4.22 -5.18 2.12
CA LEU A 215 -5.32 -4.39 2.69
C LEU A 215 -4.97 -3.85 4.08
N ILE A 216 -5.49 -2.71 4.48
CA ILE A 216 -6.51 -1.92 3.81
C ILE A 216 -5.89 -0.65 3.20
N ASN A 217 -6.49 -0.16 2.10
CA ASN A 217 -6.26 1.21 1.68
C ASN A 217 -7.01 2.15 2.67
N THR A 218 -7.15 3.43 2.33
CA THR A 218 -7.76 4.44 3.19
C THR A 218 -9.29 4.38 3.20
N LEU A 219 -9.90 4.71 4.33
CA LEU A 219 -11.36 4.87 4.45
C LEU A 219 -11.79 6.20 3.84
N ARG A 220 -12.90 6.23 3.10
CA ARG A 220 -13.46 7.46 2.54
C ARG A 220 -13.83 8.43 3.64
N ALA A 221 -13.36 9.66 3.54
CA ALA A 221 -13.55 10.68 4.55
C ALA A 221 -13.71 12.09 3.94
N LEU A 222 -14.17 13.03 4.75
CA LEU A 222 -14.39 14.42 4.38
C LEU A 222 -13.86 15.33 5.48
N ALA A 223 -13.13 16.37 5.09
CA ALA A 223 -12.77 17.49 5.97
C ALA A 223 -13.50 18.75 5.53
N LEU A 224 -14.08 19.48 6.49
CA LEU A 224 -14.71 20.78 6.27
C LEU A 224 -13.81 21.91 6.77
N GLU A 225 -13.84 23.05 6.10
CA GLU A 225 -13.16 24.25 6.59
C GLU A 225 -13.61 24.57 8.04
N PRO A 226 -12.72 25.14 8.88
CA PRO A 226 -13.11 25.57 10.24
C PRO A 226 -14.28 26.54 10.21
N PRO A 227 -15.09 26.63 11.28
CA PRO A 227 -16.13 27.65 11.40
C PRO A 227 -15.58 29.07 11.27
N ARG A 228 -16.36 30.02 10.74
CA ARG A 228 -16.00 31.44 10.74
C ARG A 228 -15.75 31.89 12.18
N GLY A 229 -14.68 32.65 12.39
CA GLY A 229 -14.32 33.18 13.73
C GLY A 229 -13.40 32.26 14.54
N SER A 230 -13.00 31.08 14.03
CA SER A 230 -12.05 30.18 14.72
C SER A 230 -10.58 30.61 14.62
N GLY A 231 -10.26 31.77 14.07
CA GLY A 231 -8.88 32.25 13.82
C GLY A 231 -8.16 31.55 12.65
N ARG A 232 -8.79 30.59 12.02
CA ARG A 232 -8.20 29.81 10.91
C ARG A 232 -8.88 30.04 9.54
N GLY A 233 -9.56 31.17 9.34
CA GLY A 233 -10.09 31.59 8.04
C GLY A 233 -11.06 30.58 7.42
N GLY A 234 -12.22 30.39 8.03
CA GLY A 234 -13.26 29.52 7.49
C GLY A 234 -14.14 30.20 6.45
N GLY A 235 -14.51 29.49 5.38
CA GLY A 235 -15.41 29.92 4.31
C GLY A 235 -16.69 29.14 4.24
N THR A 236 -17.75 29.78 3.69
CA THR A 236 -18.98 29.10 3.26
C THR A 236 -19.06 29.13 1.73
N ASP A 237 -19.73 28.15 1.12
CA ASP A 237 -20.08 28.17 -0.29
C ASP A 237 -21.22 29.19 -0.57
N GLY A 238 -21.63 29.29 -1.85
CA GLY A 238 -22.74 30.17 -2.25
C GLY A 238 -24.11 29.83 -1.65
N ARG A 239 -24.23 28.68 -0.91
CA ARG A 239 -25.42 28.25 -0.19
C ARG A 239 -25.33 28.49 1.32
N GLY A 240 -24.22 29.10 1.80
CA GLY A 240 -23.97 29.31 3.22
C GLY A 240 -23.44 28.06 3.96
N GLU A 241 -23.18 26.96 3.25
CA GLU A 241 -22.61 25.75 3.82
C GLU A 241 -21.10 25.87 3.98
N ARG A 242 -20.53 25.16 4.95
CA ARG A 242 -19.07 25.08 5.13
C ARG A 242 -18.43 24.40 3.94
N ARG A 243 -17.38 25.02 3.38
CA ARG A 243 -16.66 24.46 2.24
C ARG A 243 -15.92 23.19 2.64
N ARG A 244 -15.72 22.31 1.65
CA ARG A 244 -14.82 21.19 1.78
C ARG A 244 -13.38 21.69 1.78
N TRP A 245 -12.57 21.21 2.73
CA TRP A 245 -11.18 21.65 2.86
C TRP A 245 -10.29 21.15 1.71
N LEU A 246 -10.42 19.86 1.34
CA LEU A 246 -9.53 19.22 0.38
C LEU A 246 -9.89 19.63 -1.05
N GLY A 247 -8.88 19.96 -1.85
CA GLY A 247 -9.05 20.36 -3.25
C GLY A 247 -9.74 19.34 -4.14
N GLY A 248 -9.63 18.02 -3.83
CA GLY A 248 -10.39 16.95 -4.46
C GLY A 248 -11.77 16.70 -3.84
N GLY A 249 -12.20 17.53 -2.88
CA GLY A 249 -13.49 17.46 -2.20
C GLY A 249 -13.58 16.42 -1.08
N THR A 250 -13.31 15.15 -1.36
CA THR A 250 -13.19 14.05 -0.39
C THR A 250 -11.78 13.52 -0.37
N GLY A 251 -11.45 12.69 0.64
CA GLY A 251 -10.15 12.07 0.76
C GLY A 251 -10.22 10.71 1.43
N GLY A 252 -9.06 10.13 1.67
CA GLY A 252 -8.89 8.87 2.37
C GLY A 252 -8.31 9.09 3.77
N LEU A 253 -9.03 8.62 4.81
CA LEU A 253 -8.55 8.59 6.19
C LEU A 253 -7.56 7.44 6.37
N SER A 254 -6.43 7.73 6.99
CA SER A 254 -5.36 6.79 7.35
C SER A 254 -4.81 7.09 8.75
N GLY A 255 -3.93 6.23 9.26
CA GLY A 255 -3.32 6.38 10.58
C GLY A 255 -4.04 5.60 11.67
N PRO A 256 -3.75 5.86 12.97
CA PRO A 256 -4.23 5.05 14.09
C PRO A 256 -5.73 4.82 14.14
N ALA A 257 -6.54 5.81 13.70
CA ALA A 257 -8.00 5.73 13.71
C ALA A 257 -8.56 4.54 12.91
N ILE A 258 -7.85 4.04 11.88
CA ILE A 258 -8.34 2.95 11.04
C ILE A 258 -7.83 1.57 11.46
N ARG A 259 -6.98 1.46 12.52
CA ARG A 259 -6.33 0.19 12.89
C ARG A 259 -7.33 -0.91 13.19
N VAL A 260 -8.35 -0.64 14.00
CA VAL A 260 -9.35 -1.67 14.37
C VAL A 260 -10.19 -2.14 13.18
N VAL A 261 -10.40 -1.28 12.19
CA VAL A 261 -11.05 -1.65 10.93
C VAL A 261 -10.12 -2.53 10.09
N ALA A 262 -8.83 -2.18 10.03
CA ALA A 262 -7.84 -2.99 9.34
C ALA A 262 -7.74 -4.39 9.93
N LEU A 263 -7.69 -4.53 11.25
CA LEU A 263 -7.67 -5.84 11.95
C LEU A 263 -8.88 -6.69 11.57
N ALA A 264 -10.09 -6.11 11.63
CA ALA A 264 -11.32 -6.83 11.31
C ALA A 264 -11.34 -7.30 9.84
N GLN A 265 -10.92 -6.45 8.90
CA GLN A 265 -10.92 -6.78 7.47
C GLN A 265 -9.80 -7.78 7.11
N VAL A 266 -8.60 -7.64 7.69
CA VAL A 266 -7.51 -8.61 7.51
C VAL A 266 -7.92 -9.99 8.04
N ALA A 267 -8.52 -10.06 9.24
CA ALA A 267 -9.03 -11.32 9.78
C ALA A 267 -10.08 -11.96 8.87
N ALA A 268 -11.04 -11.17 8.36
CA ALA A 268 -12.08 -11.66 7.47
C ALA A 268 -11.52 -12.21 6.14
N VAL A 269 -10.51 -11.56 5.58
CA VAL A 269 -9.84 -11.99 4.35
C VAL A 269 -8.98 -13.21 4.60
N ALA A 270 -8.11 -13.20 5.61
CA ALA A 270 -7.20 -14.30 5.91
C ALA A 270 -7.93 -15.62 6.22
N ALA A 271 -9.16 -15.54 6.75
CA ALA A 271 -10.01 -16.71 6.99
C ALA A 271 -10.60 -17.33 5.70
N ARG A 272 -10.51 -16.65 4.56
CA ARG A 272 -11.20 -17.05 3.32
C ARG A 272 -10.26 -17.39 2.17
N VAL A 273 -9.12 -16.69 2.03
CA VAL A 273 -8.16 -16.91 0.95
C VAL A 273 -7.06 -17.89 1.34
N GLN A 274 -6.44 -18.52 0.33
CA GLN A 274 -5.26 -19.39 0.53
C GLN A 274 -3.94 -18.66 0.22
N ILE A 275 -4.02 -17.50 -0.46
CA ILE A 275 -2.86 -16.68 -0.81
C ILE A 275 -2.44 -15.79 0.36
N PRO A 276 -1.14 -15.41 0.45
CA PRO A 276 -0.63 -14.53 1.48
C PRO A 276 -1.34 -13.17 1.56
N VAL A 277 -1.45 -12.64 2.78
CA VAL A 277 -2.09 -11.35 3.06
C VAL A 277 -1.06 -10.34 3.58
N ILE A 278 -1.01 -9.15 3.00
CA ILE A 278 -0.27 -8.01 3.51
C ILE A 278 -1.23 -7.12 4.29
N GLY A 279 -1.10 -7.10 5.62
CA GLY A 279 -1.93 -6.27 6.49
C GLY A 279 -1.38 -4.84 6.61
N MET A 280 -2.24 -3.83 6.49
CA MET A 280 -1.87 -2.43 6.70
C MET A 280 -3.03 -1.59 7.24
N GLY A 281 -2.69 -0.56 8.02
CA GLY A 281 -3.64 0.40 8.59
C GLY A 281 -3.32 0.69 10.05
N GLY A 282 -2.85 1.90 10.34
CA GLY A 282 -2.61 2.41 11.68
C GLY A 282 -1.44 1.79 12.44
N VAL A 283 -0.49 1.15 11.77
CA VAL A 283 0.71 0.55 12.39
C VAL A 283 1.68 1.64 12.82
N GLN A 284 2.00 1.68 14.13
CA GLN A 284 2.93 2.63 14.76
C GLN A 284 3.96 1.94 15.64
N SER A 285 3.77 0.66 15.99
CA SER A 285 4.64 -0.11 16.89
C SER A 285 4.66 -1.58 16.48
N ALA A 286 5.61 -2.34 17.05
CA ALA A 286 5.68 -3.78 16.88
C ALA A 286 4.42 -4.49 17.40
N ALA A 287 3.84 -4.03 18.51
CA ALA A 287 2.57 -4.57 19.02
C ALA A 287 1.43 -4.42 18.01
N HIS A 288 1.32 -3.25 17.33
CA HIS A 288 0.31 -3.07 16.29
C HIS A 288 0.57 -3.92 15.05
N ALA A 289 1.84 -4.18 14.71
CA ALA A 289 2.21 -5.09 13.64
C ALA A 289 1.88 -6.54 14.01
N GLN A 290 2.19 -6.95 15.26
CA GLN A 290 1.88 -8.28 15.77
C GLN A 290 0.38 -8.58 15.73
N GLU A 291 -0.48 -7.63 16.11
CA GLU A 291 -1.94 -7.79 16.00
C GLU A 291 -2.39 -8.16 14.57
N LEU A 292 -1.78 -7.54 13.53
CA LEU A 292 -2.09 -7.87 12.14
C LEU A 292 -1.58 -9.28 11.76
N LEU A 293 -0.40 -9.68 12.24
CA LEU A 293 0.12 -11.03 12.04
C LEU A 293 -0.75 -12.08 12.76
N ASP A 294 -1.20 -11.79 13.97
CA ASP A 294 -2.05 -12.69 14.77
C ASP A 294 -3.41 -12.96 14.12
N VAL A 295 -3.94 -11.99 13.38
CA VAL A 295 -5.19 -12.17 12.61
C VAL A 295 -4.98 -12.72 11.19
N GLY A 296 -3.74 -13.15 10.85
CA GLY A 296 -3.45 -13.92 9.64
C GLY A 296 -2.72 -13.17 8.53
N ALA A 297 -2.22 -11.96 8.78
CA ALA A 297 -1.32 -11.32 7.82
C ALA A 297 0.03 -12.06 7.75
N THR A 298 0.60 -12.16 6.56
CA THR A 298 1.95 -12.69 6.32
C THR A 298 3.00 -11.60 6.43
N LEU A 299 2.71 -10.41 5.90
CA LEU A 299 3.52 -9.20 5.98
C LEU A 299 2.69 -8.05 6.54
N VAL A 300 3.39 -7.04 7.06
CA VAL A 300 2.78 -5.82 7.58
C VAL A 300 3.36 -4.61 6.85
N ALA A 301 2.49 -3.68 6.41
CA ALA A 301 2.93 -2.46 5.78
C ALA A 301 2.74 -1.24 6.71
N VAL A 302 3.83 -0.47 6.89
CA VAL A 302 3.81 0.81 7.60
C VAL A 302 3.52 1.92 6.58
N GLY A 303 2.50 2.73 6.87
CA GLY A 303 2.06 3.83 6.00
C GLY A 303 2.26 5.20 6.67
N THR A 304 1.17 5.75 7.18
CA THR A 304 1.08 7.12 7.72
C THR A 304 2.15 7.46 8.77
N GLU A 305 2.57 6.50 9.57
CA GLU A 305 3.61 6.72 10.59
C GLU A 305 4.96 7.11 9.99
N SER A 306 5.27 6.66 8.77
CA SER A 306 6.51 7.05 8.06
C SER A 306 6.59 8.55 7.76
N PHE A 307 5.48 9.29 7.74
CA PHE A 307 5.48 10.75 7.60
C PHE A 307 5.88 11.48 8.89
N ARG A 308 5.65 10.85 10.04
CA ARG A 308 6.02 11.40 11.36
C ARG A 308 7.42 10.96 11.76
N ASP A 309 7.76 9.71 11.49
CA ASP A 309 9.00 9.08 11.86
C ASP A 309 9.48 8.17 10.71
N PRO A 310 10.46 8.62 9.91
CA PRO A 310 11.02 7.82 8.82
C PRO A 310 11.66 6.50 9.28
N THR A 311 12.00 6.37 10.57
CA THR A 311 12.60 5.17 11.17
C THR A 311 11.55 4.20 11.71
N ALA A 312 10.26 4.54 11.66
CA ALA A 312 9.18 3.75 12.27
C ALA A 312 9.19 2.28 11.80
N ALA A 313 9.46 2.03 10.52
CA ALA A 313 9.48 0.67 9.99
C ALA A 313 10.63 -0.18 10.57
N ALA A 314 11.84 0.39 10.71
CA ALA A 314 12.96 -0.28 11.33
C ALA A 314 12.66 -0.62 12.80
N ARG A 315 12.13 0.35 13.55
CA ARG A 315 11.69 0.17 14.94
C ARG A 315 10.63 -0.93 15.10
N VAL A 316 9.67 -0.99 14.16
CA VAL A 316 8.63 -2.03 14.13
C VAL A 316 9.25 -3.39 13.82
N ALA A 317 10.16 -3.47 12.85
CA ALA A 317 10.84 -4.71 12.48
C ALA A 317 11.71 -5.27 13.61
N GLU A 318 12.46 -4.41 14.30
CA GLU A 318 13.26 -4.79 15.46
C GLU A 318 12.38 -5.30 16.63
N GLY A 319 11.29 -4.59 16.91
CA GLY A 319 10.41 -4.96 18.02
C GLY A 319 9.54 -6.20 17.77
N LEU A 320 9.40 -6.67 16.52
CA LEU A 320 8.76 -7.96 16.22
C LEU A 320 9.63 -9.17 16.55
N GLN A 321 10.90 -8.97 16.89
CA GLN A 321 11.86 -10.03 17.25
C GLN A 321 12.05 -10.18 18.75
N ALA A 322 11.71 -9.14 19.53
CA ALA A 322 11.82 -9.11 20.96
C ALA A 322 10.69 -9.88 21.66
#